data_cd79f435e8b03ca942268782192fb528
#
_entry.id   cd79f435e8b03ca942268782192fb528
#
_cell.length_a   1.000
_cell.length_b   1.000
_cell.length_c   1.000
_cell.angle_alpha   90.00
_cell.angle_beta   90.00
_cell.angle_gamma   90.00
#
_symmetry.space_group_name_H-M   'P 1'
#
loop_
_entity.id
_entity.type
_entity.pdbx_description
1 polymer ?
#
loop_
_entity_poly.entity_id
_entity_poly.type
_entity_poly.pdbx_seq_one_letter_code
_entity_poly.pdbx_strand_id
1 'polypeptide(L)'
;TNGIDHRRWLSEINPGLDSLIRDLTGGDEYLSNAMALQKLDSYADDKSVLDRLGEIKRQNKEAFALHAKKTRGVILDPSSIFDVQVKRLHEYKRQLLNVLHIIALYQKLRDDPGAITQPHTFLFGAKAAPGYVVAKRIIRLINSLEDQIAHDPICKDKLQVVFLENYRVSLAEMLMPASEVSQQISTA
;
A
#
# COMPACT_ATOMS: atom_id res chain seq x y z
N THR A 1 0.75 13.94 13.42
CA THR A 1 -0.29 13.97 12.38
C THR A 1 -1.53 14.68 12.86
N ASN A 2 -1.76 14.65 14.15
CA ASN A 2 -2.87 15.41 14.75
C ASN A 2 -2.63 16.91 14.52
N GLY A 3 -3.60 17.62 13.99
CA GLY A 3 -3.48 19.03 13.65
C GLY A 3 -2.94 19.31 12.25
N ILE A 4 -2.56 18.32 11.48
CA ILE A 4 -2.36 18.46 10.03
C ILE A 4 -3.73 18.37 9.39
N ASP A 5 -4.09 19.39 8.64
CA ASP A 5 -5.27 19.35 7.80
C ASP A 5 -5.17 18.18 6.83
N HIS A 6 -6.23 17.41 6.70
CA HIS A 6 -6.20 16.11 6.01
C HIS A 6 -5.75 16.20 4.55
N ARG A 7 -5.97 17.33 3.88
CA ARG A 7 -5.54 17.52 2.50
C ARG A 7 -4.13 18.07 2.38
N ARG A 8 -3.65 18.73 3.41
CA ARG A 8 -2.24 19.14 3.49
C ARG A 8 -1.30 17.95 3.49
N TRP A 9 -1.67 16.86 4.18
CA TRP A 9 -0.89 15.61 4.12
C TRP A 9 -0.76 15.12 2.67
N LEU A 10 -1.87 15.12 1.90
CA LEU A 10 -1.86 14.70 0.49
C LEU A 10 -0.89 15.55 -0.33
N SER A 11 -0.96 16.87 -0.23
CA SER A 11 -0.10 17.77 -1.02
C SER A 11 1.39 17.60 -0.71
N GLU A 12 1.73 17.38 0.56
CA GLU A 12 3.12 17.23 1.01
C GLU A 12 3.75 15.90 0.53
N ILE A 13 2.99 14.80 0.57
CA ILE A 13 3.54 13.47 0.28
C ILE A 13 3.33 13.01 -1.16
N ASN A 14 2.47 13.69 -1.94
CA ASN A 14 2.17 13.34 -3.31
C ASN A 14 2.09 14.59 -4.21
N PRO A 15 3.24 15.25 -4.45
CA PRO A 15 3.26 16.50 -5.22
C PRO A 15 2.75 16.34 -6.66
N GLY A 16 2.88 15.16 -7.26
CA GLY A 16 2.32 14.88 -8.57
C GLY A 16 0.79 14.93 -8.57
N LEU A 17 0.16 14.31 -7.56
CA LEU A 17 -1.30 14.36 -7.39
C LEU A 17 -1.77 15.78 -7.00
N ASP A 18 -1.03 16.46 -6.12
CA ASP A 18 -1.32 17.86 -5.77
C ASP A 18 -1.34 18.76 -7.01
N SER A 19 -0.33 18.64 -7.89
CA SER A 19 -0.27 19.40 -9.14
C SER A 19 -1.47 19.09 -10.05
N LEU A 20 -1.81 17.82 -10.22
CA LEU A 20 -2.97 17.41 -11.01
C LEU A 20 -4.27 18.01 -10.46
N ILE A 21 -4.48 17.94 -9.15
CA ILE A 21 -5.68 18.50 -8.51
C ILE A 21 -5.74 20.02 -8.73
N ARG A 22 -4.63 20.74 -8.52
CA ARG A 22 -4.58 22.20 -8.74
C ARG A 22 -4.92 22.57 -10.18
N ASP A 23 -4.39 21.84 -11.15
CA ASP A 23 -4.68 22.05 -12.56
C ASP A 23 -6.19 21.91 -12.85
N LEU A 24 -6.82 20.85 -12.31
CA LEU A 24 -8.23 20.53 -12.59
C LEU A 24 -9.23 21.39 -11.80
N THR A 25 -8.86 21.79 -10.58
CA THR A 25 -9.76 22.60 -9.71
C THR A 25 -9.55 24.10 -9.84
N GLY A 26 -8.46 24.52 -10.49
CA GLY A 26 -8.12 25.93 -10.68
C GLY A 26 -7.37 26.55 -9.50
N GLY A 27 -6.70 25.73 -8.65
CA GLY A 27 -5.88 26.26 -7.56
C GLY A 27 -5.83 25.36 -6.34
N ASP A 28 -5.47 25.95 -5.20
CA ASP A 28 -5.21 25.25 -3.94
C ASP A 28 -6.36 25.33 -2.92
N GLU A 29 -7.52 25.81 -3.31
CA GLU A 29 -8.70 25.92 -2.46
C GLU A 29 -9.02 24.58 -1.76
N TYR A 30 -8.79 23.46 -2.42
CA TYR A 30 -9.07 22.13 -1.88
C TYR A 30 -8.32 21.80 -0.59
N LEU A 31 -7.20 22.50 -0.31
CA LEU A 31 -6.43 22.32 0.94
C LEU A 31 -7.23 22.76 2.18
N SER A 32 -8.07 23.77 2.03
CA SER A 32 -8.89 24.32 3.12
C SER A 32 -10.38 23.96 2.98
N ASN A 33 -10.86 23.77 1.74
CA ASN A 33 -12.25 23.51 1.43
C ASN A 33 -12.41 22.20 0.63
N ALA A 34 -12.87 21.12 1.32
CA ALA A 34 -13.06 19.80 0.69
C ALA A 34 -14.02 19.83 -0.50
N MET A 35 -15.01 20.74 -0.48
CA MET A 35 -16.01 20.82 -1.54
C MET A 35 -15.42 21.23 -2.90
N ALA A 36 -14.25 21.87 -2.90
CA ALA A 36 -13.53 22.18 -4.14
C ALA A 36 -13.17 20.91 -4.94
N LEU A 37 -12.99 19.76 -4.27
CA LEU A 37 -12.71 18.48 -4.94
C LEU A 37 -13.89 17.94 -5.75
N GLN A 38 -15.14 18.42 -5.54
CA GLN A 38 -16.29 18.01 -6.36
C GLN A 38 -16.12 18.39 -7.84
N LYS A 39 -15.28 19.38 -8.14
CA LYS A 39 -14.96 19.73 -9.53
C LYS A 39 -14.30 18.55 -10.28
N LEU A 40 -13.70 17.61 -9.57
CA LEU A 40 -13.07 16.43 -10.18
C LEU A 40 -14.08 15.45 -10.77
N ASP A 41 -15.33 15.47 -10.33
CA ASP A 41 -16.39 14.59 -10.84
C ASP A 41 -16.60 14.76 -12.36
N SER A 42 -16.38 15.96 -12.88
CA SER A 42 -16.47 16.24 -14.32
C SER A 42 -15.36 15.57 -15.17
N TYR A 43 -14.33 15.06 -14.53
CA TYR A 43 -13.18 14.41 -15.19
C TYR A 43 -13.16 12.88 -14.96
N ALA A 44 -14.19 12.31 -14.36
CA ALA A 44 -14.22 10.89 -13.99
C ALA A 44 -14.00 9.95 -15.20
N ASP A 45 -14.46 10.36 -16.39
CA ASP A 45 -14.33 9.60 -17.63
C ASP A 45 -13.32 10.23 -18.62
N ASP A 46 -12.59 11.28 -18.20
CA ASP A 46 -11.58 11.91 -19.04
C ASP A 46 -10.32 11.05 -19.11
N LYS A 47 -10.12 10.42 -20.28
CA LYS A 47 -8.99 9.52 -20.49
C LYS A 47 -7.64 10.19 -20.24
N SER A 48 -7.47 11.45 -20.59
CA SER A 48 -6.19 12.16 -20.42
C SER A 48 -5.88 12.38 -18.93
N VAL A 49 -6.89 12.64 -18.11
CA VAL A 49 -6.78 12.79 -16.66
C VAL A 49 -6.50 11.44 -16.02
N LEU A 50 -7.18 10.38 -16.44
CA LEU A 50 -6.96 9.02 -15.94
C LEU A 50 -5.54 8.53 -16.30
N ASP A 51 -5.06 8.78 -17.51
CA ASP A 51 -3.70 8.42 -17.92
C ASP A 51 -2.64 9.19 -17.07
N ARG A 52 -2.84 10.50 -16.79
CA ARG A 52 -1.98 11.27 -15.88
C ARG A 52 -2.00 10.72 -14.46
N LEU A 53 -3.17 10.37 -13.95
CA LEU A 53 -3.32 9.77 -12.62
C LEU A 53 -2.57 8.43 -12.52
N GLY A 54 -2.70 7.60 -13.55
CA GLY A 54 -1.98 6.33 -13.66
C GLY A 54 -0.46 6.51 -13.66
N GLU A 55 0.04 7.51 -14.41
CA GLU A 55 1.46 7.84 -14.45
C GLU A 55 2.00 8.33 -13.11
N ILE A 56 1.26 9.20 -12.40
CA ILE A 56 1.63 9.64 -11.05
C ILE A 56 1.72 8.44 -10.10
N LYS A 57 0.76 7.53 -10.14
CA LYS A 57 0.77 6.30 -9.35
C LYS A 57 1.99 5.45 -9.66
N ARG A 58 2.30 5.23 -10.94
CA ARG A 58 3.46 4.47 -11.40
C ARG A 58 4.76 5.05 -10.86
N GLN A 59 4.95 6.37 -10.98
CA GLN A 59 6.14 7.06 -10.47
C GLN A 59 6.31 6.90 -8.95
N ASN A 60 5.22 7.02 -8.19
CA ASN A 60 5.23 6.80 -6.74
C ASN A 60 5.63 5.36 -6.38
N LYS A 61 5.14 4.38 -7.12
CA LYS A 61 5.49 2.95 -6.91
C LYS A 61 6.94 2.67 -7.27
N GLU A 62 7.45 3.21 -8.35
CA GLU A 62 8.86 3.08 -8.75
C GLU A 62 9.80 3.72 -7.71
N ALA A 63 9.45 4.92 -7.22
CA ALA A 63 10.22 5.59 -6.18
C ALA A 63 10.25 4.77 -4.87
N PHE A 64 9.09 4.21 -4.47
CA PHE A 64 9.02 3.34 -3.30
C PHE A 64 9.79 2.03 -3.50
N ALA A 65 9.67 1.38 -4.66
CA ALA A 65 10.42 0.15 -4.99
C ALA A 65 11.93 0.39 -4.96
N LEU A 66 12.40 1.52 -5.49
CA LEU A 66 13.80 1.92 -5.43
C LEU A 66 14.26 2.13 -3.98
N HIS A 67 13.43 2.78 -3.15
CA HIS A 67 13.71 2.96 -1.72
C HIS A 67 13.80 1.61 -0.99
N ALA A 68 12.85 0.71 -1.20
CA ALA A 68 12.83 -0.63 -0.61
C ALA A 68 14.10 -1.43 -1.00
N LYS A 69 14.49 -1.38 -2.27
CA LYS A 69 15.72 -2.01 -2.76
C LYS A 69 16.97 -1.44 -2.08
N LYS A 70 17.10 -0.11 -2.00
CA LYS A 70 18.28 0.54 -1.40
C LYS A 70 18.41 0.32 0.10
N THR A 71 17.29 0.31 0.82
CA THR A 71 17.32 0.29 2.30
C THR A 71 17.19 -1.10 2.89
N ARG A 72 16.62 -2.07 2.13
CA ARG A 72 16.29 -3.41 2.63
C ARG A 72 16.69 -4.54 1.70
N GLY A 73 17.20 -4.24 0.51
CA GLY A 73 17.52 -5.25 -0.51
C GLY A 73 16.27 -5.93 -1.12
N VAL A 74 15.06 -5.46 -0.81
CA VAL A 74 13.81 -6.04 -1.31
C VAL A 74 13.52 -5.51 -2.71
N ILE A 75 13.28 -6.43 -3.64
CA ILE A 75 12.87 -6.09 -5.01
C ILE A 75 11.35 -6.17 -5.07
N LEU A 76 10.72 -5.07 -5.43
CA LEU A 76 9.27 -4.97 -5.65
C LEU A 76 8.99 -4.77 -7.13
N ASP A 77 7.92 -5.38 -7.62
CA ASP A 77 7.40 -5.14 -8.96
C ASP A 77 6.40 -3.97 -8.94
N PRO A 78 6.74 -2.80 -9.52
CA PRO A 78 5.82 -1.66 -9.55
C PRO A 78 4.55 -1.90 -10.37
N SER A 79 4.50 -2.93 -11.20
CA SER A 79 3.30 -3.29 -11.97
C SER A 79 2.28 -4.09 -11.14
N SER A 80 2.70 -4.72 -10.03
CA SER A 80 1.81 -5.46 -9.13
C SER A 80 0.91 -4.53 -8.33
N ILE A 81 -0.25 -4.98 -7.88
CA ILE A 81 -1.10 -4.22 -6.94
C ILE A 81 -0.40 -4.16 -5.57
N PHE A 82 -0.14 -2.96 -5.05
CA PHE A 82 0.38 -2.79 -3.70
C PHE A 82 -0.79 -2.72 -2.71
N ASP A 83 -0.99 -3.83 -1.99
CA ASP A 83 -1.97 -3.97 -0.90
C ASP A 83 -1.24 -3.78 0.44
N VAL A 84 -1.56 -2.73 1.17
CA VAL A 84 -0.80 -2.34 2.35
C VAL A 84 -1.62 -2.44 3.64
N GLN A 85 -0.99 -2.99 4.67
CA GLN A 85 -1.51 -2.94 6.04
C GLN A 85 -0.42 -2.43 6.98
N VAL A 86 -0.35 -1.10 7.13
CA VAL A 86 0.73 -0.42 7.84
C VAL A 86 0.20 0.27 9.09
N LYS A 87 0.30 -0.43 10.20
CA LYS A 87 -0.13 0.03 11.53
C LYS A 87 0.54 -0.81 12.62
N ARG A 88 0.70 -0.28 13.84
CA ARG A 88 1.19 -1.06 14.98
C ARG A 88 0.41 -2.35 15.09
N LEU A 89 1.12 -3.46 15.28
CA LEU A 89 0.49 -4.77 15.35
C LEU A 89 -0.33 -4.89 16.64
N HIS A 90 -1.59 -5.29 16.47
CA HIS A 90 -2.50 -5.55 17.57
C HIS A 90 -3.65 -6.45 17.08
N GLU A 91 -4.14 -7.36 17.92
CA GLU A 91 -5.18 -8.32 17.54
C GLU A 91 -6.43 -7.66 16.99
N TYR A 92 -6.91 -6.54 17.59
CA TYR A 92 -8.11 -5.85 17.10
C TYR A 92 -7.94 -5.21 15.71
N LYS A 93 -6.70 -5.00 15.24
CA LYS A 93 -6.41 -4.49 13.88
C LYS A 93 -6.47 -5.58 12.82
N ARG A 94 -6.60 -6.82 13.26
CA ARG A 94 -6.85 -8.01 12.44
C ARG A 94 -5.79 -8.29 11.36
N GLN A 95 -4.51 -7.96 11.61
CA GLN A 95 -3.44 -8.35 10.68
C GLN A 95 -3.42 -9.85 10.44
N LEU A 96 -3.74 -10.66 11.45
CA LEU A 96 -3.87 -12.11 11.29
C LEU A 96 -4.95 -12.48 10.27
N LEU A 97 -6.09 -11.78 10.24
CA LEU A 97 -7.14 -12.03 9.24
C LEU A 97 -6.63 -11.76 7.82
N ASN A 98 -5.85 -10.70 7.63
CA ASN A 98 -5.22 -10.42 6.33
C ASN A 98 -4.20 -11.52 5.95
N VAL A 99 -3.42 -12.01 6.91
CA VAL A 99 -2.51 -13.14 6.65
C VAL A 99 -3.27 -14.40 6.22
N LEU A 100 -4.39 -14.71 6.87
CA LEU A 100 -5.25 -15.83 6.49
C LEU A 100 -5.85 -15.65 5.09
N HIS A 101 -6.22 -14.42 4.72
CA HIS A 101 -6.65 -14.10 3.36
C HIS A 101 -5.53 -14.38 2.34
N ILE A 102 -4.30 -13.97 2.62
CA ILE A 102 -3.15 -14.22 1.72
C ILE A 102 -2.87 -15.72 1.61
N ILE A 103 -2.97 -16.47 2.70
CA ILE A 103 -2.84 -17.94 2.69
C ILE A 103 -3.91 -18.57 1.79
N ALA A 104 -5.15 -18.10 1.88
CA ALA A 104 -6.23 -18.59 1.01
C ALA A 104 -5.97 -18.29 -0.48
N LEU A 105 -5.47 -17.09 -0.80
CA LEU A 105 -5.05 -16.73 -2.16
C LEU A 105 -3.88 -17.60 -2.65
N TYR A 106 -2.90 -17.84 -1.79
CA TYR A 106 -1.76 -18.70 -2.08
C TYR A 106 -2.21 -20.12 -2.41
N GLN A 107 -3.11 -20.72 -1.61
CA GLN A 107 -3.66 -22.04 -1.86
C GLN A 107 -4.45 -22.07 -3.18
N LYS A 108 -5.33 -21.08 -3.38
CA LYS A 108 -6.11 -20.97 -4.62
C LYS A 108 -5.22 -20.90 -5.87
N LEU A 109 -4.11 -20.14 -5.78
CA LEU A 109 -3.17 -20.01 -6.90
C LEU A 109 -2.39 -21.30 -7.16
N ARG A 110 -2.11 -22.10 -6.13
CA ARG A 110 -1.49 -23.42 -6.28
C ARG A 110 -2.43 -24.44 -6.95
N ASP A 111 -3.73 -24.35 -6.62
CA ASP A 111 -4.75 -25.22 -7.23
C ASP A 111 -5.06 -24.79 -8.66
N ASP A 112 -5.07 -23.49 -8.94
CA ASP A 112 -5.30 -22.90 -10.27
C ASP A 112 -4.32 -21.73 -10.52
N PRO A 113 -3.21 -21.96 -11.26
CA PRO A 113 -2.23 -20.91 -11.58
C PRO A 113 -2.81 -19.72 -12.36
N GLY A 114 -3.97 -19.85 -12.97
CA GLY A 114 -4.72 -18.79 -13.68
C GLY A 114 -5.64 -17.96 -12.78
N ALA A 115 -5.86 -18.36 -11.54
CA ALA A 115 -6.83 -17.73 -10.62
C ALA A 115 -6.52 -16.26 -10.27
N ILE A 116 -5.27 -15.84 -10.42
CA ILE A 116 -4.82 -14.45 -10.21
C ILE A 116 -4.18 -13.95 -11.51
N THR A 117 -4.83 -12.99 -12.15
CA THR A 117 -4.37 -12.40 -13.41
C THR A 117 -3.41 -11.22 -13.20
N GLN A 118 -3.67 -10.41 -12.17
CA GLN A 118 -2.84 -9.27 -11.80
C GLN A 118 -1.97 -9.61 -10.60
N PRO A 119 -0.63 -9.48 -10.67
CA PRO A 119 0.24 -9.72 -9.53
C PRO A 119 -0.09 -8.82 -8.33
N HIS A 120 0.04 -9.36 -7.12
CA HIS A 120 -0.21 -8.66 -5.86
C HIS A 120 1.02 -8.68 -4.96
N THR A 121 1.36 -7.52 -4.42
CA THR A 121 2.39 -7.35 -3.40
C THR A 121 1.74 -6.88 -2.11
N PHE A 122 1.72 -7.74 -1.10
CA PHE A 122 1.20 -7.45 0.23
C PHE A 122 2.30 -6.87 1.12
N LEU A 123 2.13 -5.63 1.54
CA LEU A 123 3.10 -4.88 2.33
C LEU A 123 2.61 -4.69 3.76
N PHE A 124 3.23 -5.41 4.69
CA PHE A 124 2.98 -5.23 6.11
C PHE A 124 4.02 -4.28 6.71
N GLY A 125 3.58 -3.24 7.40
CA GLY A 125 4.46 -2.37 8.15
C GLY A 125 4.00 -2.28 9.61
N ALA A 126 4.79 -2.81 10.54
CA ALA A 126 4.35 -2.87 11.93
C ALA A 126 5.50 -2.77 12.92
N LYS A 127 5.12 -2.54 14.18
CA LYS A 127 5.94 -2.70 15.38
C LYS A 127 5.12 -3.42 16.43
N ALA A 128 5.75 -4.31 17.19
CA ALA A 128 5.15 -4.96 18.35
C ALA A 128 5.85 -4.54 19.63
N ALA A 129 5.10 -4.40 20.72
CA ALA A 129 5.70 -4.22 22.04
C ALA A 129 6.55 -5.45 22.43
N PRO A 130 7.67 -5.30 23.15
CA PRO A 130 8.59 -6.39 23.45
C PRO A 130 7.92 -7.59 24.17
N GLY A 131 6.96 -7.34 25.05
CA GLY A 131 6.22 -8.36 25.78
C GLY A 131 4.99 -8.93 25.07
N TYR A 132 4.62 -8.40 23.87
CA TYR A 132 3.40 -8.84 23.20
C TYR A 132 3.64 -10.09 22.35
N VAL A 133 3.55 -11.25 23.00
CA VAL A 133 3.89 -12.56 22.41
C VAL A 133 3.05 -12.86 21.17
N VAL A 134 1.73 -12.63 21.20
CA VAL A 134 0.84 -12.88 20.05
C VAL A 134 1.24 -12.04 18.84
N ALA A 135 1.52 -10.75 19.03
CA ALA A 135 1.99 -9.86 17.96
C ALA A 135 3.28 -10.39 17.32
N LYS A 136 4.23 -10.84 18.13
CA LYS A 136 5.49 -11.42 17.61
C LYS A 136 5.25 -12.70 16.80
N ARG A 137 4.31 -13.54 17.23
CA ARG A 137 3.92 -14.75 16.49
C ARG A 137 3.29 -14.41 15.14
N ILE A 138 2.47 -13.37 15.08
CA ILE A 138 1.88 -12.88 13.81
C ILE A 138 2.98 -12.37 12.89
N ILE A 139 3.95 -11.58 13.36
CA ILE A 139 5.10 -11.13 12.57
C ILE A 139 5.88 -12.35 12.04
N ARG A 140 6.14 -13.34 12.89
CA ARG A 140 6.82 -14.57 12.46
C ARG A 140 6.04 -15.31 11.37
N LEU A 141 4.71 -15.38 11.48
CA LEU A 141 3.86 -16.00 10.47
C LEU A 141 3.93 -15.24 9.14
N ILE A 142 3.91 -13.90 9.16
CA ILE A 142 4.07 -13.08 7.97
C ILE A 142 5.42 -13.38 7.28
N ASN A 143 6.51 -13.38 8.03
CA ASN A 143 7.84 -13.65 7.48
C ASN A 143 7.96 -15.09 6.95
N SER A 144 7.34 -16.07 7.62
CA SER A 144 7.32 -17.46 7.12
C SER A 144 6.51 -17.59 5.82
N LEU A 145 5.43 -16.83 5.70
CA LEU A 145 4.63 -16.80 4.49
C LEU A 145 5.36 -16.09 3.34
N GLU A 146 6.08 -14.99 3.62
CA GLU A 146 6.97 -14.32 2.70
C GLU A 146 7.98 -15.30 2.10
N ASP A 147 8.70 -16.02 2.97
CA ASP A 147 9.70 -17.01 2.57
C ASP A 147 9.08 -18.17 1.76
N GLN A 148 7.95 -18.71 2.21
CA GLN A 148 7.23 -19.77 1.53
C GLN A 148 6.81 -19.39 0.11
N ILE A 149 6.24 -18.20 -0.09
CA ILE A 149 5.77 -17.71 -1.39
C ILE A 149 6.96 -17.42 -2.31
N ALA A 150 8.03 -16.82 -1.79
CA ALA A 150 9.22 -16.47 -2.56
C ALA A 150 9.93 -17.70 -3.18
N HIS A 151 9.81 -18.86 -2.53
CA HIS A 151 10.40 -20.12 -3.00
C HIS A 151 9.42 -21.01 -3.79
N ASP A 152 8.15 -20.63 -3.89
CA ASP A 152 7.16 -21.41 -4.66
C ASP A 152 7.16 -20.98 -6.13
N PRO A 153 7.59 -21.85 -7.07
CA PRO A 153 7.68 -21.52 -8.50
C PRO A 153 6.34 -21.18 -9.15
N ILE A 154 5.21 -21.63 -8.58
CA ILE A 154 3.87 -21.33 -9.07
C ILE A 154 3.43 -19.93 -8.66
N CYS A 155 3.78 -19.52 -7.44
CA CYS A 155 3.20 -18.35 -6.80
C CYS A 155 4.10 -17.10 -6.82
N LYS A 156 5.42 -17.24 -6.86
CA LYS A 156 6.40 -16.16 -6.69
C LYS A 156 6.24 -14.98 -7.67
N ASP A 157 5.75 -15.24 -8.88
CA ASP A 157 5.57 -14.22 -9.92
C ASP A 157 4.17 -13.57 -9.86
N LYS A 158 3.30 -14.06 -8.98
CA LYS A 158 1.91 -13.60 -8.83
C LYS A 158 1.61 -13.04 -7.45
N LEU A 159 2.27 -13.55 -6.43
CA LEU A 159 2.12 -13.11 -5.05
C LEU A 159 3.48 -12.77 -4.46
N GLN A 160 3.55 -11.64 -3.79
CA GLN A 160 4.68 -11.27 -2.95
C GLN A 160 4.17 -10.79 -1.60
N VAL A 161 4.82 -11.22 -0.52
CA VAL A 161 4.56 -10.72 0.83
C VAL A 161 5.85 -10.08 1.31
N VAL A 162 5.76 -8.90 1.92
CA VAL A 162 6.93 -8.19 2.46
C VAL A 162 6.59 -7.59 3.81
N PHE A 163 7.42 -7.86 4.81
CA PHE A 163 7.35 -7.23 6.10
C PHE A 163 8.31 -6.05 6.21
N LEU A 164 7.78 -4.84 6.32
CA LEU A 164 8.54 -3.60 6.47
C LEU A 164 8.78 -3.31 7.95
N GLU A 165 9.98 -3.60 8.41
CA GLU A 165 10.38 -3.34 9.80
C GLU A 165 10.39 -1.84 10.10
N ASN A 166 10.24 -1.54 11.39
CA ASN A 166 10.39 -0.18 11.90
C ASN A 166 9.53 0.87 11.20
N TYR A 167 8.28 0.50 10.86
CA TYR A 167 7.32 1.41 10.25
C TYR A 167 7.21 2.74 11.02
N ARG A 168 7.35 3.85 10.32
CA ARG A 168 7.36 5.22 10.85
C ARG A 168 6.81 6.20 9.81
N VAL A 169 6.61 7.46 10.21
CA VAL A 169 6.02 8.50 9.35
C VAL A 169 6.77 8.65 8.02
N SER A 170 8.10 8.71 8.04
CA SER A 170 8.91 8.84 6.82
C SER A 170 8.75 7.67 5.83
N LEU A 171 8.40 6.47 6.31
CA LEU A 171 8.06 5.36 5.42
C LEU A 171 6.62 5.51 4.90
N ALA A 172 5.70 6.03 5.74
CA ALA A 172 4.33 6.30 5.34
C ALA A 172 4.23 7.32 4.21
N GLU A 173 5.06 8.37 4.26
CA GLU A 173 5.12 9.42 3.24
C GLU A 173 5.38 8.88 1.83
N MET A 174 6.18 7.83 1.72
CA MET A 174 6.48 7.18 0.43
C MET A 174 5.50 6.06 0.09
N LEU A 175 5.07 5.29 1.09
CA LEU A 175 4.25 4.10 0.87
C LEU A 175 2.79 4.44 0.55
N MET A 176 2.21 5.46 1.22
CA MET A 176 0.80 5.81 1.00
C MET A 176 0.51 6.23 -0.45
N PRO A 177 1.31 7.11 -1.09
CA PRO A 177 1.11 7.44 -2.50
C PRO A 177 1.29 6.24 -3.44
N ALA A 178 2.14 5.29 -3.07
CA ALA A 178 2.45 4.10 -3.86
C ALA A 178 1.40 2.99 -3.76
N SER A 179 0.54 2.98 -2.73
CA SER A 179 -0.44 1.92 -2.52
C SER A 179 -1.70 2.08 -3.36
N GLU A 180 -2.26 0.96 -3.86
CA GLU A 180 -3.60 0.89 -4.42
C GLU A 180 -4.63 0.54 -3.34
N VAL A 181 -4.30 -0.40 -2.47
CA VAL A 181 -5.20 -0.86 -1.42
C VAL A 181 -4.60 -0.57 -0.04
N SER A 182 -5.39 0.03 0.84
CA SER A 182 -5.05 0.23 2.24
C SER A 182 -6.03 -0.54 3.13
N GLN A 183 -5.53 -1.56 3.82
CA GLN A 183 -6.35 -2.43 4.66
C GLN A 183 -6.79 -1.73 5.95
N GLN A 184 -8.08 -1.39 6.02
CA GLN A 184 -8.72 -0.72 7.16
C GLN A 184 -9.77 -1.66 7.79
N ILE A 185 -9.31 -2.82 8.27
CA ILE A 185 -10.17 -3.92 8.74
C ILE A 185 -10.21 -4.07 10.27
N SER A 186 -9.86 -3.04 11.01
CA SER A 186 -9.94 -3.04 12.48
C SER A 186 -11.37 -3.24 12.99
N THR A 187 -11.51 -3.83 14.19
CA THR A 187 -12.82 -4.00 14.86
C THR A 187 -13.27 -2.77 15.63
N ALA A 188 -12.41 -1.79 15.81
CA ALA A 188 -12.67 -0.55 16.52
C ALA A 188 -12.09 0.64 15.76
#